data_bcf1641ffd8bdf0c7f2cb30a9c38260b
#
_entry.id   bcf1641ffd8bdf0c7f2cb30a9c38260b
#
_cell.length_a   1.000
_cell.length_b   1.000
_cell.length_c   1.000
_cell.angle_alpha   90.00
_cell.angle_beta   90.00
_cell.angle_gamma   90.00
#
_symmetry.space_group_name_H-M   'P 1'
#
loop_
_entity.id
_entity.type
_entity.pdbx_description
1 polymer ?
#
loop_
_entity_poly.entity_id
_entity_poly.type
_entity_poly.pdbx_seq_one_letter_code
_entity_poly.pdbx_strand_id
1 'polypeptide(L)'
;MSYTFTDFLHLEVSPALGCTEPVAVALAASAAAHLVPQEPVHHLQVWVDGNVFKNGLAVIIPGTKGLKGLDLAAALGALGGDPGQGMQVLEGISAMSLQQAVDLVRSGKVRADLDPRAQGLSIRARVESASQSAEAWIQGAHDAIVGLWRNEKAITDHPLLTDRSKAGGHDVLHLEQWLQKQSLDTLLHMLDQIDEQDLARLRQGVDMNHQLALYGLTHAPGLGVGRALSDLADEQVLCRDMLLEAKIMTAAAADARMAGINLPAMSSAGS
;
A
#
# COMPACT_ATOMS: atom_id res chain seq x y z
N MET A 1 -7.01 27.38 5.46
CA MET A 1 -7.87 26.29 5.93
C MET A 1 -7.29 25.79 7.23
N SER A 2 -8.11 25.45 8.21
CA SER A 2 -7.69 24.73 9.42
C SER A 2 -8.15 23.27 9.24
N TYR A 3 -7.31 22.34 9.62
CA TYR A 3 -7.65 20.91 9.63
C TYR A 3 -8.10 20.49 11.02
N THR A 4 -9.00 19.53 11.07
CA THR A 4 -9.43 18.86 12.28
C THR A 4 -8.66 17.56 12.50
N PHE A 5 -8.77 16.96 13.69
CA PHE A 5 -8.19 15.62 13.94
C PHE A 5 -8.81 14.55 13.03
N THR A 6 -10.11 14.66 12.77
CA THR A 6 -10.85 13.78 11.83
C THR A 6 -10.26 13.88 10.42
N ASP A 7 -9.98 15.10 9.93
CA ASP A 7 -9.34 15.29 8.61
C ASP A 7 -7.97 14.62 8.57
N PHE A 8 -7.16 14.78 9.62
CA PHE A 8 -5.87 14.11 9.74
C PHE A 8 -6.01 12.58 9.67
N LEU A 9 -6.92 11.98 10.45
CA LEU A 9 -7.13 10.54 10.43
C LEU A 9 -7.59 10.03 9.06
N HIS A 10 -8.46 10.79 8.39
CA HIS A 10 -8.96 10.38 7.07
C HIS A 10 -7.92 10.50 5.96
N LEU A 11 -7.03 11.48 6.03
CA LEU A 11 -6.02 11.72 5.01
C LEU A 11 -4.78 10.84 5.19
N GLU A 12 -4.37 10.61 6.45
CA GLU A 12 -3.08 9.97 6.74
C GLU A 12 -3.19 8.50 7.14
N VAL A 13 -4.37 8.03 7.57
CA VAL A 13 -4.51 6.69 8.14
C VAL A 13 -5.52 5.87 7.38
N SER A 14 -5.05 4.80 6.72
CA SER A 14 -5.89 3.89 5.94
C SER A 14 -5.51 2.42 6.15
N PRO A 15 -6.47 1.48 6.01
CA PRO A 15 -6.16 0.07 6.00
C PRO A 15 -5.38 -0.30 4.73
N ALA A 16 -4.33 -1.10 4.89
CA ALA A 16 -3.53 -1.63 3.80
C ALA A 16 -3.25 -3.12 4.01
N LEU A 17 -3.13 -3.86 2.92
CA LEU A 17 -2.80 -5.28 2.94
C LEU A 17 -1.31 -5.46 2.59
N GLY A 18 -0.51 -5.96 3.52
CA GLY A 18 0.92 -6.15 3.31
C GLY A 18 1.71 -4.84 3.23
N CYS A 19 2.81 -4.85 2.46
CA CYS A 19 3.62 -3.67 2.22
C CYS A 19 3.00 -2.79 1.13
N THR A 20 3.03 -1.48 1.33
CA THR A 20 2.32 -0.51 0.47
C THR A 20 2.87 -0.44 -0.94
N GLU A 21 4.17 -0.60 -1.15
CA GLU A 21 4.80 -0.41 -2.45
C GLU A 21 4.37 -1.45 -3.51
N PRO A 22 4.44 -2.78 -3.25
CA PRO A 22 3.94 -3.76 -4.23
C PRO A 22 2.45 -3.63 -4.46
N VAL A 23 1.68 -3.27 -3.42
CA VAL A 23 0.23 -3.11 -3.51
C VAL A 23 -0.15 -1.90 -4.35
N ALA A 24 0.56 -0.78 -4.20
CA ALA A 24 0.36 0.41 -5.04
C ALA A 24 0.71 0.15 -6.52
N VAL A 25 1.77 -0.63 -6.77
CA VAL A 25 2.10 -1.08 -8.13
C VAL A 25 0.98 -1.96 -8.71
N ALA A 26 0.45 -2.90 -7.91
CA ALA A 26 -0.69 -3.72 -8.32
C ALA A 26 -1.94 -2.86 -8.57
N LEU A 27 -2.19 -1.83 -7.75
CA LEU A 27 -3.31 -0.91 -7.93
C LEU A 27 -3.20 -0.13 -9.25
N ALA A 28 -2.02 0.43 -9.54
CA ALA A 28 -1.80 1.14 -10.80
C ALA A 28 -2.02 0.22 -12.01
N ALA A 29 -1.48 -1.00 -11.97
CA ALA A 29 -1.63 -1.98 -13.05
C ALA A 29 -3.10 -2.46 -13.19
N SER A 30 -3.79 -2.67 -12.07
CA SER A 30 -5.22 -3.02 -12.05
C SER A 30 -6.09 -1.92 -12.64
N ALA A 31 -5.85 -0.66 -12.24
CA ALA A 31 -6.57 0.48 -12.77
C ALA A 31 -6.37 0.64 -14.29
N ALA A 32 -5.14 0.46 -14.78
CA ALA A 32 -4.88 0.49 -16.23
C ALA A 32 -5.59 -0.67 -16.95
N ALA A 33 -5.51 -1.91 -16.43
CA ALA A 33 -6.15 -3.08 -17.02
C ALA A 33 -7.68 -2.96 -17.06
N HIS A 34 -8.27 -2.33 -16.04
CA HIS A 34 -9.71 -2.11 -15.96
C HIS A 34 -10.26 -1.23 -17.10
N LEU A 35 -9.42 -0.39 -17.69
CA LEU A 35 -9.79 0.45 -18.84
C LEU A 35 -9.85 -0.33 -20.17
N VAL A 36 -9.28 -1.55 -20.24
CA VAL A 36 -9.27 -2.43 -21.42
C VAL A 36 -9.74 -3.85 -21.09
N PRO A 37 -10.92 -4.03 -20.48
CA PRO A 37 -11.30 -5.26 -19.80
C PRO A 37 -11.59 -6.46 -20.71
N GLN A 38 -11.76 -6.24 -22.00
CA GLN A 38 -12.25 -7.29 -22.94
C GLN A 38 -11.12 -7.97 -23.71
N GLU A 39 -9.88 -7.59 -23.48
CA GLU A 39 -8.74 -8.14 -24.20
C GLU A 39 -7.67 -8.67 -23.24
N PRO A 40 -7.03 -9.79 -23.58
CA PRO A 40 -5.90 -10.28 -22.79
C PRO A 40 -4.76 -9.28 -22.73
N VAL A 41 -4.13 -9.17 -21.58
CA VAL A 41 -2.92 -8.37 -21.40
C VAL A 41 -1.77 -9.02 -22.17
N HIS A 42 -1.22 -8.31 -23.15
CA HIS A 42 -0.10 -8.76 -23.95
C HIS A 42 1.23 -8.26 -23.44
N HIS A 43 1.27 -7.02 -22.96
CA HIS A 43 2.46 -6.40 -22.40
C HIS A 43 2.07 -5.49 -21.23
N LEU A 44 2.93 -5.46 -20.22
CA LEU A 44 2.75 -4.62 -19.03
C LEU A 44 4.10 -3.98 -18.67
N GLN A 45 4.11 -2.66 -18.65
CA GLN A 45 5.28 -1.87 -18.28
C GLN A 45 4.93 -0.98 -17.08
N VAL A 46 5.78 -1.01 -16.06
CA VAL A 46 5.64 -0.13 -14.89
C VAL A 46 6.91 0.70 -14.72
N TRP A 47 6.75 1.97 -14.41
CA TRP A 47 7.83 2.87 -14.01
C TRP A 47 7.54 3.36 -12.60
N VAL A 48 8.54 3.29 -11.74
CA VAL A 48 8.40 3.63 -10.33
C VAL A 48 9.55 4.53 -9.86
N ASP A 49 9.32 5.34 -8.84
CA ASP A 49 10.37 6.08 -8.17
C ASP A 49 11.36 5.17 -7.40
N GLY A 50 12.48 5.76 -6.93
CA GLY A 50 13.55 5.00 -6.31
C GLY A 50 13.17 4.31 -4.99
N ASN A 51 12.25 4.88 -4.20
CA ASN A 51 11.82 4.28 -2.94
C ASN A 51 10.91 3.07 -3.19
N VAL A 52 9.92 3.23 -4.06
CA VAL A 52 9.06 2.11 -4.48
C VAL A 52 9.90 0.99 -5.11
N PHE A 53 10.86 1.34 -5.97
CA PHE A 53 11.73 0.35 -6.60
C PHE A 53 12.53 -0.43 -5.56
N LYS A 54 13.25 0.26 -4.67
CA LYS A 54 14.08 -0.36 -3.63
C LYS A 54 13.25 -1.21 -2.66
N ASN A 55 12.16 -0.68 -2.15
CA ASN A 55 11.37 -1.34 -1.12
C ASN A 55 10.55 -2.51 -1.69
N GLY A 56 9.98 -2.35 -2.89
CA GLY A 56 9.11 -3.36 -3.49
C GLY A 56 9.81 -4.61 -4.02
N LEU A 57 11.13 -4.56 -4.26
CA LEU A 57 11.89 -5.70 -4.81
C LEU A 57 11.97 -6.90 -3.85
N ALA A 58 12.10 -6.65 -2.56
CA ALA A 58 12.41 -7.68 -1.56
C ALA A 58 11.20 -8.16 -0.76
N VAL A 59 10.11 -7.43 -0.81
CA VAL A 59 8.92 -7.71 0.00
C VAL A 59 8.05 -8.78 -0.64
N ILE A 60 7.50 -9.65 0.18
CA ILE A 60 6.56 -10.68 -0.27
C ILE A 60 5.22 -10.03 -0.62
N ILE A 61 4.70 -10.34 -1.80
CA ILE A 61 3.39 -9.88 -2.25
C ILE A 61 2.31 -10.64 -1.49
N PRO A 62 1.31 -9.94 -0.90
CA PRO A 62 0.22 -10.58 -0.17
C PRO A 62 -0.48 -11.68 -0.97
N GLY A 63 -0.85 -12.79 -0.31
CA GLY A 63 -1.57 -13.90 -0.93
C GLY A 63 -0.75 -14.82 -1.85
N THR A 64 0.55 -14.55 -2.07
CA THR A 64 1.39 -15.30 -3.03
C THR A 64 2.23 -16.44 -2.42
N LYS A 65 2.16 -16.67 -1.11
CA LYS A 65 2.95 -17.70 -0.40
C LYS A 65 4.47 -17.54 -0.58
N GLY A 66 4.97 -16.32 -0.63
CA GLY A 66 6.40 -16.04 -0.63
C GLY A 66 6.99 -15.47 -1.93
N LEU A 67 6.16 -15.21 -2.93
CA LEU A 67 6.64 -14.60 -4.18
C LEU A 67 6.86 -13.09 -4.00
N LYS A 68 7.82 -12.54 -4.74
CA LYS A 68 8.30 -11.17 -4.65
C LYS A 68 8.45 -10.57 -6.05
N GLY A 69 8.66 -9.27 -6.09
CA GLY A 69 8.96 -8.55 -7.32
C GLY A 69 7.84 -7.62 -7.77
N LEU A 70 8.21 -6.43 -8.23
CA LEU A 70 7.26 -5.43 -8.71
C LEU A 70 6.59 -5.84 -10.03
N ASP A 71 7.29 -6.57 -10.87
CA ASP A 71 6.77 -7.19 -12.10
C ASP A 71 5.61 -8.16 -11.79
N LEU A 72 5.80 -9.04 -10.79
CA LEU A 72 4.74 -9.94 -10.37
C LEU A 72 3.58 -9.21 -9.69
N ALA A 73 3.86 -8.19 -8.86
CA ALA A 73 2.82 -7.37 -8.26
C ALA A 73 1.95 -6.68 -9.33
N ALA A 74 2.60 -6.10 -10.36
CA ALA A 74 1.92 -5.50 -11.49
C ALA A 74 1.06 -6.51 -12.26
N ALA A 75 1.61 -7.70 -12.57
CA ALA A 75 0.88 -8.74 -13.28
C ALA A 75 -0.35 -9.24 -12.49
N LEU A 76 -0.20 -9.41 -11.17
CA LEU A 76 -1.32 -9.80 -10.28
C LEU A 76 -2.41 -8.74 -10.27
N GLY A 77 -2.03 -7.46 -10.14
CA GLY A 77 -2.96 -6.35 -10.21
C GLY A 77 -3.73 -6.34 -11.53
N ALA A 78 -3.03 -6.47 -12.66
CA ALA A 78 -3.63 -6.40 -13.98
C ALA A 78 -4.56 -7.59 -14.30
N LEU A 79 -4.26 -8.80 -13.76
CA LEU A 79 -4.98 -10.03 -14.11
C LEU A 79 -6.02 -10.47 -13.08
N GLY A 80 -5.97 -9.95 -11.87
CA GLY A 80 -6.87 -10.40 -10.81
C GLY A 80 -7.21 -9.35 -9.76
N GLY A 81 -6.61 -8.15 -9.84
CA GLY A 81 -6.88 -7.09 -8.88
C GLY A 81 -8.20 -6.36 -9.16
N ASP A 82 -8.84 -5.91 -8.08
CA ASP A 82 -9.99 -5.01 -8.15
C ASP A 82 -9.54 -3.59 -7.75
N PRO A 83 -9.43 -2.64 -8.71
CA PRO A 83 -8.96 -1.28 -8.39
C PRO A 83 -9.93 -0.50 -7.50
N GLY A 84 -11.20 -0.92 -7.41
CA GLY A 84 -12.18 -0.33 -6.49
C GLY A 84 -11.88 -0.57 -5.00
N GLN A 85 -11.02 -1.54 -4.70
CA GLN A 85 -10.58 -1.87 -3.34
C GLN A 85 -9.37 -1.04 -2.86
N GLY A 86 -8.86 -0.12 -3.67
CA GLY A 86 -7.71 0.71 -3.29
C GLY A 86 -6.52 -0.13 -2.83
N MET A 87 -5.98 0.14 -1.65
CA MET A 87 -4.83 -0.60 -1.09
C MET A 87 -5.14 -2.06 -0.68
N GLN A 88 -6.35 -2.54 -0.90
CA GLN A 88 -6.76 -3.94 -0.77
C GLN A 88 -6.94 -4.62 -2.14
N VAL A 89 -6.45 -4.03 -3.21
CA VAL A 89 -6.58 -4.49 -4.62
C VAL A 89 -6.25 -5.96 -4.84
N LEU A 90 -5.39 -6.54 -4.03
CA LEU A 90 -4.99 -7.96 -4.09
C LEU A 90 -5.81 -8.87 -3.16
N GLU A 91 -6.81 -8.33 -2.45
CA GLU A 91 -7.69 -9.15 -1.63
C GLU A 91 -8.54 -10.06 -2.54
N GLY A 92 -8.52 -11.34 -2.25
CA GLY A 92 -9.27 -12.32 -3.06
C GLY A 92 -8.60 -12.79 -4.36
N ILE A 93 -7.31 -12.53 -4.56
CA ILE A 93 -6.56 -13.08 -5.70
C ILE A 93 -6.74 -14.61 -5.77
N SER A 94 -7.23 -15.09 -6.91
CA SER A 94 -7.41 -16.51 -7.15
C SER A 94 -6.09 -17.23 -7.46
N ALA A 95 -6.03 -18.54 -7.18
CA ALA A 95 -4.88 -19.36 -7.58
C ALA A 95 -4.66 -19.33 -9.10
N MET A 96 -5.72 -19.19 -9.89
CA MET A 96 -5.65 -19.08 -11.34
C MET A 96 -5.03 -17.76 -11.77
N SER A 97 -5.45 -16.63 -11.19
CA SER A 97 -4.85 -15.32 -11.47
C SER A 97 -3.37 -15.28 -11.08
N LEU A 98 -3.01 -15.93 -9.95
CA LEU A 98 -1.61 -16.06 -9.54
C LEU A 98 -0.79 -16.85 -10.56
N GLN A 99 -1.29 -17.98 -11.03
CA GLN A 99 -0.58 -18.77 -12.04
C GLN A 99 -0.42 -18.00 -13.35
N GLN A 100 -1.48 -17.35 -13.83
CA GLN A 100 -1.44 -16.51 -15.04
C GLN A 100 -0.43 -15.35 -14.91
N ALA A 101 -0.37 -14.71 -13.76
CA ALA A 101 0.59 -13.64 -13.50
C ALA A 101 2.04 -14.15 -13.54
N VAL A 102 2.31 -15.27 -12.90
CA VAL A 102 3.63 -15.93 -12.95
C VAL A 102 4.02 -16.28 -14.39
N ASP A 103 3.09 -16.83 -15.18
CA ASP A 103 3.35 -17.21 -16.57
C ASP A 103 3.59 -15.96 -17.45
N LEU A 104 2.84 -14.88 -17.22
CA LEU A 104 3.02 -13.61 -17.93
C LEU A 104 4.41 -13.01 -17.64
N VAL A 105 4.84 -13.00 -16.38
CA VAL A 105 6.18 -12.53 -15.98
C VAL A 105 7.25 -13.40 -16.61
N ARG A 106 7.13 -14.73 -16.53
CA ARG A 106 8.09 -15.67 -17.12
C ARG A 106 8.21 -15.55 -18.65
N SER A 107 7.16 -15.12 -19.32
CA SER A 107 7.18 -14.87 -20.77
C SER A 107 7.94 -13.58 -21.15
N GLY A 108 8.45 -12.81 -20.18
CA GLY A 108 9.18 -11.55 -20.42
C GLY A 108 8.28 -10.38 -20.86
N LYS A 109 6.96 -10.50 -20.69
CA LYS A 109 5.98 -9.50 -21.12
C LYS A 109 5.66 -8.46 -20.05
N VAL A 110 6.23 -8.61 -18.85
CA VAL A 110 6.07 -7.68 -17.74
C VAL A 110 7.42 -7.12 -17.34
N ARG A 111 7.51 -5.81 -17.19
CA ARG A 111 8.71 -5.12 -16.71
C ARG A 111 8.36 -4.06 -15.69
N ALA A 112 9.17 -3.97 -14.65
CA ALA A 112 9.15 -2.87 -13.70
C ALA A 112 10.52 -2.19 -13.71
N ASP A 113 10.56 -0.94 -14.11
CA ASP A 113 11.78 -0.16 -14.27
C ASP A 113 11.77 1.07 -13.35
N LEU A 114 12.95 1.51 -12.92
CA LEU A 114 13.14 2.76 -12.21
C LEU A 114 12.92 3.95 -13.17
N ASP A 115 12.08 4.92 -12.75
CA ASP A 115 12.07 6.24 -13.39
C ASP A 115 13.01 7.19 -12.61
N PRO A 116 14.21 7.48 -13.13
CA PRO A 116 15.17 8.34 -12.43
C PRO A 116 14.75 9.80 -12.38
N ARG A 117 13.69 10.19 -13.10
CA ARG A 117 13.15 11.55 -13.14
C ARG A 117 11.98 11.75 -12.19
N ALA A 118 11.47 10.67 -11.61
CA ALA A 118 10.36 10.75 -10.65
C ALA A 118 10.77 11.56 -9.41
N GLN A 119 9.90 12.46 -9.01
CA GLN A 119 10.04 13.27 -7.79
C GLN A 119 8.94 12.85 -6.80
N GLY A 120 9.35 12.38 -5.61
CA GLY A 120 8.43 11.84 -4.63
C GLY A 120 7.84 10.50 -5.09
N LEU A 121 6.77 10.07 -4.43
CA LEU A 121 6.05 8.85 -4.80
C LEU A 121 5.47 8.97 -6.21
N SER A 122 5.84 8.04 -7.09
CA SER A 122 5.35 7.99 -8.46
C SER A 122 5.36 6.55 -8.98
N ILE A 123 4.20 6.08 -9.42
CA ILE A 123 4.01 4.76 -10.04
C ILE A 123 3.16 4.94 -11.29
N ARG A 124 3.70 4.58 -12.43
CA ARG A 124 3.02 4.65 -13.71
C ARG A 124 2.97 3.27 -14.33
N ALA A 125 1.77 2.75 -14.57
CA ALA A 125 1.57 1.44 -15.17
C ALA A 125 0.90 1.58 -16.54
N ARG A 126 1.46 0.91 -17.57
CA ARG A 126 0.91 0.83 -18.91
C ARG A 126 0.63 -0.61 -19.25
N VAL A 127 -0.61 -0.88 -19.62
CA VAL A 127 -1.10 -2.17 -20.11
C VAL A 127 -1.34 -2.06 -21.60
N GLU A 128 -0.89 -3.05 -22.35
CA GLU A 128 -1.15 -3.19 -23.78
C GLU A 128 -1.84 -4.53 -24.05
N SER A 129 -2.89 -4.47 -24.84
CA SER A 129 -3.62 -5.60 -25.41
C SER A 129 -3.36 -5.69 -26.92
N ALA A 130 -4.07 -6.54 -27.65
CA ALA A 130 -3.91 -6.67 -29.09
C ALA A 130 -4.26 -5.36 -29.87
N SER A 131 -5.24 -4.62 -29.39
CA SER A 131 -5.78 -3.44 -30.13
C SER A 131 -5.80 -2.16 -29.30
N GLN A 132 -5.55 -2.22 -28.01
CA GLN A 132 -5.69 -1.09 -27.09
C GLN A 132 -4.52 -0.96 -26.15
N SER A 133 -4.30 0.26 -25.68
CA SER A 133 -3.41 0.54 -24.55
C SER A 133 -4.12 1.37 -23.50
N ALA A 134 -3.76 1.15 -22.24
CA ALA A 134 -4.24 1.97 -21.15
C ALA A 134 -3.12 2.25 -20.16
N GLU A 135 -3.25 3.35 -19.44
CA GLU A 135 -2.26 3.78 -18.50
C GLU A 135 -2.91 4.38 -17.26
N ALA A 136 -2.33 4.10 -16.10
CA ALA A 136 -2.69 4.70 -14.84
C ALA A 136 -1.46 5.26 -14.15
N TRP A 137 -1.61 6.39 -13.48
CA TRP A 137 -0.56 7.07 -12.75
C TRP A 137 -0.99 7.36 -11.32
N ILE A 138 -0.24 6.80 -10.37
CA ILE A 138 -0.33 7.09 -8.93
C ILE A 138 0.78 8.08 -8.59
N GLN A 139 0.46 9.14 -7.84
CA GLN A 139 1.42 10.15 -7.43
C GLN A 139 1.06 10.76 -6.07
N GLY A 140 2.07 10.96 -5.23
CA GLY A 140 1.96 11.64 -3.93
C GLY A 140 1.55 10.71 -2.80
N ALA A 141 0.50 9.91 -2.96
CA ALA A 141 0.09 8.87 -2.02
C ALA A 141 -0.07 7.52 -2.74
N HIS A 142 0.09 6.40 -2.03
CA HIS A 142 0.11 5.05 -2.62
C HIS A 142 -1.22 4.62 -3.27
N ASP A 143 -2.32 5.28 -2.93
CA ASP A 143 -3.67 5.04 -3.45
C ASP A 143 -4.20 6.17 -4.34
N ALA A 144 -3.42 7.23 -4.53
CA ALA A 144 -3.85 8.40 -5.29
C ALA A 144 -3.65 8.21 -6.79
N ILE A 145 -4.67 7.73 -7.50
CA ILE A 145 -4.68 7.65 -8.95
C ILE A 145 -4.96 9.05 -9.52
N VAL A 146 -3.92 9.74 -9.97
CA VAL A 146 -3.98 11.13 -10.45
C VAL A 146 -4.19 11.25 -11.96
N GLY A 147 -4.05 10.17 -12.71
CA GLY A 147 -4.23 10.17 -14.15
C GLY A 147 -4.57 8.80 -14.71
N LEU A 148 -5.45 8.81 -15.71
CA LEU A 148 -5.86 7.64 -16.47
C LEU A 148 -5.87 7.99 -17.96
N TRP A 149 -5.39 7.06 -18.79
CA TRP A 149 -5.41 7.21 -20.26
C TRP A 149 -5.85 5.91 -20.91
N ARG A 150 -6.53 6.04 -22.03
CA ARG A 150 -6.85 4.93 -22.93
C ARG A 150 -6.54 5.33 -24.35
N ASN A 151 -5.71 4.54 -25.04
CA ASN A 151 -5.23 4.84 -26.39
C ASN A 151 -4.67 6.27 -26.49
N GLU A 152 -3.82 6.64 -25.53
CA GLU A 152 -3.15 7.95 -25.40
C GLU A 152 -4.10 9.13 -25.11
N LYS A 153 -5.41 8.89 -24.99
CA LYS A 153 -6.38 9.91 -24.63
C LYS A 153 -6.62 9.92 -23.12
N ALA A 154 -6.43 11.08 -22.51
CA ALA A 154 -6.70 11.26 -21.09
C ALA A 154 -8.19 11.07 -20.79
N ILE A 155 -8.47 10.38 -19.69
CA ILE A 155 -9.81 10.22 -19.12
C ILE A 155 -9.87 11.17 -17.93
N THR A 156 -10.80 12.14 -17.98
CA THR A 156 -10.91 13.19 -16.96
C THR A 156 -12.07 13.00 -15.99
N ASP A 157 -12.98 12.07 -16.30
CA ASP A 157 -14.12 11.71 -15.45
C ASP A 157 -14.18 10.19 -15.31
N HIS A 158 -13.66 9.68 -14.21
CA HIS A 158 -13.66 8.25 -13.91
C HIS A 158 -13.68 8.02 -12.39
N PRO A 159 -14.47 7.06 -11.87
CA PRO A 159 -14.56 6.80 -10.43
C PRO A 159 -13.24 6.45 -9.74
N LEU A 160 -12.29 5.89 -10.47
CA LEU A 160 -10.96 5.55 -9.95
C LEU A 160 -10.04 6.77 -9.87
N LEU A 161 -10.34 7.86 -10.57
CA LEU A 161 -9.54 9.08 -10.41
C LEU A 161 -9.78 9.65 -9.03
N THR A 162 -8.70 9.79 -8.31
CA THR A 162 -8.73 10.53 -7.07
C THR A 162 -9.07 11.98 -7.42
N ASP A 163 -10.21 12.47 -6.95
CA ASP A 163 -10.64 13.84 -7.18
C ASP A 163 -9.55 14.76 -6.62
N ARG A 164 -8.85 15.49 -7.50
CA ARG A 164 -7.77 16.39 -7.10
C ARG A 164 -8.23 17.50 -6.14
N SER A 165 -9.52 17.76 -6.06
CA SER A 165 -10.13 18.64 -5.07
C SER A 165 -10.45 17.93 -3.76
N LYS A 166 -10.48 16.58 -3.78
CA LYS A 166 -10.70 15.67 -2.64
C LYS A 166 -9.55 14.68 -2.46
N ALA A 167 -8.59 14.69 -3.38
CA ALA A 167 -7.51 13.72 -3.43
C ALA A 167 -6.49 14.03 -2.35
N GLY A 168 -6.33 13.10 -1.47
CA GLY A 168 -5.38 13.12 -0.37
C GLY A 168 -3.96 13.58 -0.73
N GLY A 169 -3.53 13.50 -1.99
CA GLY A 169 -2.20 13.98 -2.39
C GLY A 169 -2.05 15.50 -2.34
N HIS A 170 -3.05 16.27 -2.72
CA HIS A 170 -3.02 17.75 -2.59
C HIS A 170 -3.41 18.15 -1.17
N ASP A 171 -4.39 17.45 -0.60
CA ASP A 171 -4.84 17.69 0.77
C ASP A 171 -3.82 17.18 1.79
N VAL A 172 -3.14 16.06 1.55
CA VAL A 172 -2.02 15.57 2.37
C VAL A 172 -0.86 16.56 2.32
N LEU A 173 -0.45 17.04 1.14
CA LEU A 173 0.59 18.06 1.03
C LEU A 173 0.20 19.37 1.74
N HIS A 174 -1.04 19.78 1.60
CA HIS A 174 -1.56 20.97 2.28
C HIS A 174 -1.66 20.74 3.80
N LEU A 175 -2.08 19.54 4.23
CA LEU A 175 -2.08 19.14 5.63
C LEU A 175 -0.67 19.18 6.21
N GLU A 176 0.32 18.58 5.53
CA GLU A 176 1.71 18.61 5.94
C GLU A 176 2.25 20.03 6.06
N GLN A 177 2.02 20.89 5.06
CA GLN A 177 2.42 22.29 5.07
C GLN A 177 1.71 23.08 6.18
N TRP A 178 0.47 22.72 6.51
CA TRP A 178 -0.24 23.32 7.62
C TRP A 178 0.31 22.82 8.95
N LEU A 179 0.55 21.50 9.11
CA LEU A 179 1.14 20.90 10.31
C LEU A 179 2.50 21.50 10.66
N GLN A 180 3.38 21.72 9.66
CA GLN A 180 4.69 22.33 9.85
C GLN A 180 4.63 23.75 10.46
N LYS A 181 3.51 24.43 10.35
CA LYS A 181 3.29 25.78 10.88
C LYS A 181 2.62 25.79 12.25
N GLN A 182 2.20 24.62 12.75
CA GLN A 182 1.50 24.54 14.03
C GLN A 182 2.49 24.45 15.19
N SER A 183 2.08 24.99 16.34
CA SER A 183 2.76 24.73 17.60
C SER A 183 2.34 23.37 18.17
N LEU A 184 3.17 22.79 19.03
CA LEU A 184 2.81 21.56 19.74
C LEU A 184 1.51 21.75 20.55
N ASP A 185 1.33 22.93 21.15
CA ASP A 185 0.12 23.28 21.90
C ASP A 185 -1.14 23.22 21.01
N THR A 186 -1.06 23.78 19.81
CA THR A 186 -2.15 23.68 18.82
C THR A 186 -2.48 22.24 18.48
N LEU A 187 -1.46 21.40 18.26
CA LEU A 187 -1.66 19.98 17.92
C LEU A 187 -2.28 19.22 19.11
N LEU A 188 -1.87 19.52 20.34
CA LEU A 188 -2.47 18.90 21.52
C LEU A 188 -3.94 19.31 21.69
N HIS A 189 -4.31 20.57 21.41
CA HIS A 189 -5.70 21.00 21.45
C HIS A 189 -6.59 20.36 20.38
N MET A 190 -6.01 19.84 19.27
CA MET A 190 -6.80 19.05 18.30
C MET A 190 -7.31 17.75 18.91
N LEU A 191 -6.60 17.18 19.90
CA LEU A 191 -7.04 15.95 20.59
C LEU A 191 -8.32 16.16 21.41
N ASP A 192 -8.60 17.41 21.85
CA ASP A 192 -9.82 17.75 22.57
C ASP A 192 -11.09 17.67 21.67
N GLN A 193 -10.88 17.62 20.35
CA GLN A 193 -11.95 17.57 19.34
C GLN A 193 -12.27 16.14 18.87
N ILE A 194 -11.57 15.13 19.39
CA ILE A 194 -11.80 13.73 19.05
C ILE A 194 -13.23 13.32 19.43
N ASP A 195 -13.95 12.80 18.45
CA ASP A 195 -15.31 12.31 18.64
C ASP A 195 -15.39 10.77 18.74
N GLU A 196 -16.61 10.23 18.91
CA GLU A 196 -16.82 8.78 19.01
C GLU A 196 -16.47 8.03 17.70
N GLN A 197 -16.60 8.67 16.53
CA GLN A 197 -16.28 8.06 15.24
C GLN A 197 -14.77 7.97 15.07
N ASP A 198 -14.04 9.01 15.46
CA ASP A 198 -12.57 9.01 15.49
C ASP A 198 -12.04 7.91 16.41
N LEU A 199 -12.62 7.80 17.62
CA LEU A 199 -12.27 6.75 18.57
C LEU A 199 -12.56 5.34 18.02
N ALA A 200 -13.69 5.16 17.34
CA ALA A 200 -14.02 3.88 16.72
C ALA A 200 -12.99 3.51 15.62
N ARG A 201 -12.60 4.49 14.79
CA ARG A 201 -11.56 4.30 13.75
C ARG A 201 -10.21 3.96 14.36
N LEU A 202 -9.79 4.66 15.40
CA LEU A 202 -8.55 4.36 16.12
C LEU A 202 -8.55 2.97 16.73
N ARG A 203 -9.65 2.57 17.38
CA ARG A 203 -9.81 1.20 17.93
C ARG A 203 -9.71 0.14 16.84
N GLN A 204 -10.41 0.35 15.71
CA GLN A 204 -10.31 -0.55 14.56
C GLN A 204 -8.85 -0.71 14.11
N GLY A 205 -8.10 0.39 14.02
CA GLY A 205 -6.68 0.36 13.65
C GLY A 205 -5.81 -0.41 14.64
N VAL A 206 -6.05 -0.20 15.95
CA VAL A 206 -5.36 -0.94 17.01
C VAL A 206 -5.67 -2.43 16.92
N ASP A 207 -6.94 -2.80 16.72
CA ASP A 207 -7.35 -4.20 16.63
C ASP A 207 -6.72 -4.90 15.43
N MET A 208 -6.70 -4.26 14.26
CA MET A 208 -6.02 -4.78 13.05
C MET A 208 -4.53 -5.03 13.31
N ASN A 209 -3.83 -4.02 13.82
CA ASN A 209 -2.39 -4.11 14.06
C ASN A 209 -2.05 -5.11 15.18
N HIS A 210 -2.90 -5.21 16.19
CA HIS A 210 -2.77 -6.19 17.26
C HIS A 210 -2.92 -7.63 16.75
N GLN A 211 -3.93 -7.90 15.91
CA GLN A 211 -4.11 -9.22 15.29
C GLN A 211 -2.89 -9.62 14.46
N LEU A 212 -2.36 -8.67 13.70
CA LEU A 212 -1.17 -8.89 12.89
C LEU A 212 0.07 -9.19 13.75
N ALA A 213 0.24 -8.45 14.86
CA ALA A 213 1.32 -8.69 15.82
C ALA A 213 1.20 -10.06 16.51
N LEU A 214 -0.01 -10.44 16.93
CA LEU A 214 -0.26 -11.77 17.50
C LEU A 214 0.07 -12.89 16.52
N TYR A 215 -0.29 -12.72 15.24
CA TYR A 215 0.10 -13.65 14.20
C TYR A 215 1.63 -13.74 14.10
N GLY A 216 2.31 -12.59 14.08
CA GLY A 216 3.78 -12.51 14.02
C GLY A 216 4.46 -13.24 15.19
N LEU A 217 3.96 -13.04 16.40
CA LEU A 217 4.47 -13.74 17.59
C LEU A 217 4.23 -15.25 17.56
N THR A 218 3.06 -15.67 17.07
CA THR A 218 2.67 -17.09 17.07
C THR A 218 3.43 -17.90 16.02
N HIS A 219 3.61 -17.33 14.82
CA HIS A 219 4.11 -18.05 13.65
C HIS A 219 5.55 -17.69 13.28
N ALA A 220 6.11 -16.63 13.89
CA ALA A 220 7.46 -16.11 13.59
C ALA A 220 7.76 -15.98 12.08
N PRO A 221 6.87 -15.36 11.28
CA PRO A 221 7.09 -15.20 9.84
C PRO A 221 8.23 -14.19 9.57
N GLY A 222 8.70 -14.13 8.35
CA GLY A 222 9.74 -13.18 7.96
C GLY A 222 11.07 -13.45 8.64
N LEU A 223 11.64 -12.46 9.30
CA LEU A 223 12.87 -12.59 10.07
C LEU A 223 12.64 -13.09 11.51
N GLY A 224 11.40 -13.05 11.98
CA GLY A 224 11.03 -13.49 13.31
C GLY A 224 11.60 -12.62 14.45
N VAL A 225 11.85 -11.34 14.17
CA VAL A 225 12.47 -10.41 15.16
C VAL A 225 11.59 -10.22 16.39
N GLY A 226 10.28 -10.04 16.18
CA GLY A 226 9.33 -9.88 17.29
C GLY A 226 9.32 -11.10 18.22
N ARG A 227 9.33 -12.30 17.65
CA ARG A 227 9.38 -13.55 18.41
C ARG A 227 10.72 -13.70 19.15
N ALA A 228 11.83 -13.44 18.48
CA ALA A 228 13.15 -13.52 19.11
C ALA A 228 13.30 -12.56 20.30
N LEU A 229 12.78 -11.34 20.19
CA LEU A 229 12.75 -10.38 21.31
C LEU A 229 11.90 -10.89 22.47
N SER A 230 10.75 -11.51 22.20
CA SER A 230 9.89 -12.12 23.22
C SER A 230 10.59 -13.26 23.94
N ASP A 231 11.22 -14.16 23.18
CA ASP A 231 11.95 -15.32 23.76
C ASP A 231 13.10 -14.83 24.64
N LEU A 232 13.88 -13.83 24.23
CA LEU A 232 14.95 -13.23 25.06
C LEU A 232 14.42 -12.56 26.34
N ALA A 233 13.21 -12.00 26.29
CA ALA A 233 12.56 -11.45 27.48
C ALA A 233 12.08 -12.57 28.43
N ASP A 234 11.53 -13.64 27.89
CA ASP A 234 11.09 -14.81 28.67
C ASP A 234 12.28 -15.53 29.32
N GLU A 235 13.43 -15.59 28.66
CA GLU A 235 14.70 -16.08 29.17
C GLU A 235 15.41 -15.11 30.16
N GLN A 236 14.79 -13.95 30.43
CA GLN A 236 15.32 -12.91 31.32
C GLN A 236 16.66 -12.30 30.86
N VAL A 237 17.00 -12.44 29.57
CA VAL A 237 18.15 -11.78 28.95
C VAL A 237 17.86 -10.28 28.73
N LEU A 238 16.60 -9.95 28.41
CA LEU A 238 16.10 -8.58 28.33
C LEU A 238 15.13 -8.29 29.47
N CYS A 239 15.23 -7.08 30.03
CA CYS A 239 14.28 -6.64 31.04
C CYS A 239 12.92 -6.33 30.38
N ARG A 240 11.87 -7.01 30.80
CA ARG A 240 10.52 -6.86 30.31
C ARG A 240 9.90 -5.59 30.89
N ASP A 241 9.80 -4.56 30.08
CA ASP A 241 9.15 -3.30 30.41
C ASP A 241 8.19 -2.88 29.28
N MET A 242 7.46 -1.80 29.47
CA MET A 242 6.49 -1.31 28.49
C MET A 242 7.13 -0.98 27.13
N LEU A 243 8.38 -0.50 27.13
CA LEU A 243 9.09 -0.17 25.90
C LEU A 243 9.48 -1.43 25.12
N LEU A 244 9.94 -2.47 25.82
CA LEU A 244 10.26 -3.75 25.19
C LEU A 244 8.99 -4.42 24.64
N GLU A 245 7.88 -4.41 25.39
CA GLU A 245 6.58 -4.90 24.89
C GLU A 245 6.15 -4.20 23.61
N ALA A 246 6.24 -2.87 23.57
CA ALA A 246 5.92 -2.10 22.36
C ALA A 246 6.82 -2.49 21.18
N LYS A 247 8.12 -2.71 21.40
CA LYS A 247 9.06 -3.17 20.37
C LYS A 247 8.74 -4.58 19.89
N ILE A 248 8.42 -5.50 20.79
CA ILE A 248 8.02 -6.87 20.47
C ILE A 248 6.80 -6.86 19.55
N MET A 249 5.75 -6.15 19.94
CA MET A 249 4.51 -6.06 19.17
C MET A 249 4.73 -5.41 17.79
N THR A 250 5.48 -4.31 17.76
CA THR A 250 5.76 -3.59 16.49
C THR A 250 6.61 -4.46 15.55
N ALA A 251 7.66 -5.11 16.07
CA ALA A 251 8.51 -5.98 15.25
C ALA A 251 7.73 -7.20 14.74
N ALA A 252 6.88 -7.81 15.57
CA ALA A 252 6.06 -8.94 15.15
C ALA A 252 5.03 -8.56 14.07
N ALA A 253 4.41 -7.39 14.18
CA ALA A 253 3.52 -6.88 13.13
C ALA A 253 4.29 -6.61 11.82
N ALA A 254 5.49 -6.02 11.91
CA ALA A 254 6.36 -5.79 10.77
C ALA A 254 6.79 -7.09 10.10
N ASP A 255 7.22 -8.11 10.89
CA ASP A 255 7.57 -9.44 10.39
C ASP A 255 6.41 -10.06 9.59
N ALA A 256 5.18 -9.99 10.11
CA ALA A 256 4.00 -10.52 9.46
C ALA A 256 3.68 -9.75 8.15
N ARG A 257 3.76 -8.42 8.16
CA ARG A 257 3.56 -7.59 6.94
C ARG A 257 4.59 -7.91 5.86
N MET A 258 5.87 -7.96 6.23
CA MET A 258 6.98 -8.26 5.32
C MET A 258 6.90 -9.67 4.74
N ALA A 259 6.32 -10.60 5.47
CA ALA A 259 6.07 -11.97 5.02
C ALA A 259 4.82 -12.09 4.11
N GLY A 260 4.14 -10.99 3.81
CA GLY A 260 2.98 -10.97 2.91
C GLY A 260 1.77 -11.73 3.47
N ILE A 261 1.58 -11.71 4.79
CA ILE A 261 0.42 -12.32 5.44
C ILE A 261 -0.83 -11.57 5.02
N ASN A 262 -1.87 -12.33 4.67
CA ASN A 262 -3.14 -11.78 4.19
C ASN A 262 -4.01 -11.29 5.37
N LEU A 263 -3.48 -10.38 6.15
CA LEU A 263 -4.16 -9.66 7.22
C LEU A 263 -3.98 -8.15 6.99
N PRO A 264 -5.05 -7.37 7.09
CA PRO A 264 -4.96 -5.93 6.95
C PRO A 264 -4.22 -5.30 8.15
N ALA A 265 -3.50 -4.22 7.89
CA ALA A 265 -2.93 -3.35 8.90
C ALA A 265 -3.46 -1.93 8.70
N MET A 266 -3.69 -1.20 9.78
CA MET A 266 -3.89 0.24 9.69
C MET A 266 -2.51 0.89 9.56
N SER A 267 -2.32 1.67 8.51
CA SER A 267 -1.03 2.28 8.16
C SER A 267 -1.22 3.75 7.82
N SER A 268 -0.18 4.55 8.01
CA SER A 268 -0.18 5.91 7.50
C SER A 268 0.05 5.91 5.98
N ALA A 269 -0.63 6.81 5.27
CA ALA A 269 -0.60 6.86 3.80
C ALA A 269 0.78 7.27 3.25
N GLY A 270 1.64 7.88 4.05
CA GLY A 270 2.97 8.35 3.69
C GLY A 270 4.14 7.44 4.08
N SER A 271 3.88 6.28 4.67
CA SER A 271 4.93 5.38 5.19
C SER A 271 5.16 4.16 4.31
#